data_fac39d3d2fcd823a08e6b7e712ed10b0
#
_entry.id   fac39d3d2fcd823a08e6b7e712ed10b0
#
_cell.length_a   1.000
_cell.length_b   1.000
_cell.length_c   1.000
_cell.angle_alpha   90.00
_cell.angle_beta   90.00
_cell.angle_gamma   90.00
#
_symmetry.space_group_name_H-M   'P 1'
#
loop_
_entity.id
_entity.type
_entity.pdbx_description
1 polymer ?
#
loop_
_entity_poly.entity_id
_entity_poly.type
_entity_poly.pdbx_seq_one_letter_code
_entity_poly.pdbx_strand_id
1 'polypeptide(L)'
;MTRAFKTTLFLLTTSVISMSALADFKQAPLPYASNALEPAIDQQTMEIHYGKHHKAYVDNLNAQIKTYPELDKIELIQLQKQISKYNTAVRNNGGGHFNHTFFWESLAPTAKTGQPSATLLKKINQDFGSLDAFKQKFNEAASGRFGSGWAWLIATPDGKLAITSTPNQDNPLMDIAETKGTPLLGLDVWEHAYYLKYQNRRADYIKAFWSVVNWNKVNERYTQAVKK
;
A
#
# COMPACT_ATOMS: atom_id res chain seq x y z
N MET A 1 -76.22 20.98 30.96
CA MET A 1 -74.90 21.65 30.81
C MET A 1 -73.84 20.57 30.84
N THR A 2 -73.40 20.09 29.67
CA THR A 2 -72.43 19.04 29.54
C THR A 2 -71.12 19.64 29.05
N ARG A 3 -70.12 19.67 29.90
CA ARG A 3 -68.76 20.12 29.59
C ARG A 3 -67.99 19.01 28.88
N ALA A 4 -67.59 19.24 27.62
CA ALA A 4 -66.69 18.35 26.88
C ALA A 4 -65.22 18.66 27.26
N PHE A 5 -64.54 17.63 27.79
CA PHE A 5 -63.06 17.64 27.99
C PHE A 5 -62.37 17.35 26.68
N LYS A 6 -61.58 18.32 26.16
CA LYS A 6 -60.66 18.11 25.01
C LYS A 6 -59.35 17.54 25.57
N THR A 7 -59.07 16.29 25.30
CA THR A 7 -57.77 15.67 25.59
C THR A 7 -56.81 15.93 24.45
N THR A 8 -55.82 16.76 24.69
CA THR A 8 -54.75 17.03 23.70
C THR A 8 -53.66 15.93 23.83
N LEU A 9 -53.55 15.09 22.81
CA LEU A 9 -52.51 14.05 22.70
C LEU A 9 -51.22 14.69 22.20
N PHE A 10 -50.19 14.76 23.05
CA PHE A 10 -48.83 15.13 22.66
C PHE A 10 -48.11 13.92 22.06
N LEU A 11 -47.89 13.94 20.74
CA LEU A 11 -46.98 12.97 20.09
C LEU A 11 -45.53 13.41 20.35
N LEU A 12 -44.84 12.67 21.21
CA LEU A 12 -43.38 12.72 21.31
C LEU A 12 -42.77 12.01 20.09
N THR A 13 -42.24 12.76 19.14
CA THR A 13 -41.41 12.23 18.06
C THR A 13 -40.01 12.03 18.60
N THR A 14 -39.66 10.78 18.92
CA THR A 14 -38.27 10.37 19.20
C THR A 14 -37.47 10.37 17.91
N SER A 15 -36.67 11.41 17.69
CA SER A 15 -35.66 11.40 16.61
C SER A 15 -34.59 10.36 16.94
N VAL A 16 -34.62 9.23 16.23
CA VAL A 16 -33.53 8.24 16.25
C VAL A 16 -32.39 8.86 15.47
N ILE A 17 -31.39 9.41 16.16
CA ILE A 17 -30.12 9.79 15.56
C ILE A 17 -29.44 8.49 15.18
N SER A 18 -29.49 8.13 13.90
CA SER A 18 -28.70 7.06 13.33
C SER A 18 -27.24 7.48 13.40
N MET A 19 -26.51 7.03 14.41
CA MET A 19 -25.04 7.10 14.40
C MET A 19 -24.57 6.18 13.28
N SER A 20 -24.23 6.76 12.13
CA SER A 20 -23.47 6.04 11.12
C SER A 20 -22.19 5.55 11.81
N ALA A 21 -22.01 4.24 11.88
CA ALA A 21 -20.76 3.67 12.34
C ALA A 21 -19.65 4.21 11.42
N LEU A 22 -18.64 4.82 12.02
CA LEU A 22 -17.45 5.30 11.31
C LEU A 22 -16.87 4.11 10.55
N ALA A 23 -16.60 4.27 9.26
CA ALA A 23 -16.02 3.20 8.45
C ALA A 23 -14.51 3.19 8.66
N ASP A 24 -14.04 2.37 9.61
CA ASP A 24 -12.61 2.18 9.86
C ASP A 24 -11.88 1.65 8.62
N PHE A 25 -10.63 2.08 8.44
CA PHE A 25 -9.70 1.42 7.51
C PHE A 25 -9.53 -0.05 7.93
N LYS A 26 -9.55 -0.95 6.95
CA LYS A 26 -9.50 -2.38 7.21
C LYS A 26 -8.26 -3.02 6.58
N GLN A 27 -7.58 -3.85 7.34
CA GLN A 27 -6.54 -4.70 6.82
C GLN A 27 -7.18 -5.86 6.04
N ALA A 28 -6.97 -5.89 4.71
CA ALA A 28 -7.40 -7.02 3.90
C ALA A 28 -6.58 -8.28 4.25
N PRO A 29 -7.17 -9.48 4.19
CA PRO A 29 -6.44 -10.73 4.42
C PRO A 29 -5.30 -10.90 3.40
N LEU A 30 -4.23 -11.62 3.80
CA LEU A 30 -3.17 -12.00 2.86
C LEU A 30 -3.75 -12.82 1.70
N PRO A 31 -3.34 -12.57 0.44
CA PRO A 31 -3.84 -13.32 -0.72
C PRO A 31 -3.25 -14.75 -0.82
N TYR A 32 -2.38 -15.15 0.11
CA TYR A 32 -1.71 -16.44 0.19
C TYR A 32 -1.37 -16.77 1.66
N ALA A 33 -1.01 -18.03 1.95
CA ALA A 33 -0.58 -18.44 3.28
C ALA A 33 0.76 -17.80 3.66
N SER A 34 1.01 -17.59 4.96
CA SER A 34 2.21 -16.93 5.47
C SER A 34 3.52 -17.61 5.06
N ASN A 35 3.52 -18.93 4.83
CA ASN A 35 4.68 -19.70 4.37
C ASN A 35 4.79 -19.80 2.83
N ALA A 36 3.87 -19.22 2.07
CA ALA A 36 3.79 -19.45 0.62
C ALA A 36 4.88 -18.74 -0.20
N LEU A 37 5.61 -17.81 0.42
CA LEU A 37 6.71 -17.07 -0.23
C LEU A 37 8.09 -17.67 0.07
N GLU A 38 8.14 -18.79 0.79
CA GLU A 38 9.41 -19.47 1.01
C GLU A 38 9.97 -20.07 -0.31
N PRO A 39 11.29 -20.11 -0.46
CA PRO A 39 12.34 -19.71 0.49
C PRO A 39 12.70 -18.21 0.43
N ALA A 40 12.02 -17.37 -0.37
CA ALA A 40 12.38 -15.97 -0.53
C ALA A 40 12.11 -15.13 0.73
N ILE A 41 10.93 -15.29 1.33
CA ILE A 41 10.55 -14.63 2.57
C ILE A 41 10.02 -15.72 3.51
N ASP A 42 10.59 -15.80 4.71
CA ASP A 42 10.23 -16.83 5.68
C ASP A 42 8.88 -16.57 6.34
N GLN A 43 8.26 -17.65 6.81
CA GLN A 43 6.94 -17.61 7.45
C GLN A 43 6.91 -16.68 8.65
N GLN A 44 7.92 -16.70 9.51
CA GLN A 44 7.96 -15.86 10.72
C GLN A 44 7.99 -14.37 10.37
N THR A 45 8.79 -14.00 9.37
CA THR A 45 8.80 -12.63 8.83
C THR A 45 7.39 -12.24 8.36
N MET A 46 6.72 -13.08 7.57
CA MET A 46 5.38 -12.80 7.07
C MET A 46 4.35 -12.62 8.19
N GLU A 47 4.36 -13.48 9.20
CA GLU A 47 3.44 -13.41 10.33
C GLU A 47 3.62 -12.14 11.16
N ILE A 48 4.87 -11.74 11.42
CA ILE A 48 5.17 -10.50 12.15
C ILE A 48 4.89 -9.27 11.28
N HIS A 49 5.35 -9.28 10.05
CA HIS A 49 5.24 -8.15 9.14
C HIS A 49 3.77 -7.81 8.84
N TYR A 50 2.93 -8.81 8.53
CA TYR A 50 1.51 -8.63 8.32
C TYR A 50 0.75 -8.44 9.64
N GLY A 51 0.94 -9.36 10.61
CA GLY A 51 0.10 -9.44 11.80
C GLY A 51 0.45 -8.42 12.90
N LYS A 52 1.65 -7.82 12.86
CA LYS A 52 2.09 -6.81 13.83
C LYS A 52 2.35 -5.46 13.18
N HIS A 53 3.28 -5.37 12.23
CA HIS A 53 3.65 -4.08 11.62
C HIS A 53 2.50 -3.48 10.80
N HIS A 54 1.96 -4.20 9.82
CA HIS A 54 0.84 -3.70 9.01
C HIS A 54 -0.40 -3.44 9.88
N LYS A 55 -0.72 -4.36 10.79
CA LYS A 55 -1.85 -4.15 11.70
C LYS A 55 -1.70 -2.88 12.54
N ALA A 56 -0.52 -2.60 13.07
CA ALA A 56 -0.28 -1.40 13.85
C ALA A 56 -0.48 -0.11 13.02
N TYR A 57 -0.07 -0.09 11.74
CA TYR A 57 -0.34 1.04 10.86
C TYR A 57 -1.84 1.27 10.68
N VAL A 58 -2.63 0.22 10.50
CA VAL A 58 -4.10 0.31 10.39
C VAL A 58 -4.73 0.83 11.68
N ASP A 59 -4.37 0.24 12.82
CA ASP A 59 -4.92 0.62 14.12
C ASP A 59 -4.58 2.09 14.45
N ASN A 60 -3.34 2.50 14.21
CA ASN A 60 -2.87 3.86 14.47
C ASN A 60 -3.50 4.88 13.50
N LEU A 61 -3.75 4.51 12.24
CA LEU A 61 -4.47 5.37 11.29
C LEU A 61 -5.91 5.57 11.75
N ASN A 62 -6.60 4.51 12.14
CA ASN A 62 -7.96 4.59 12.67
C ASN A 62 -8.05 5.44 13.94
N ALA A 63 -7.02 5.40 14.80
CA ALA A 63 -6.98 6.29 15.96
C ALA A 63 -6.96 7.79 15.58
N GLN A 64 -6.48 8.14 14.37
CA GLN A 64 -6.47 9.53 13.89
C GLN A 64 -7.86 10.02 13.45
N ILE A 65 -8.85 9.15 13.22
CA ILE A 65 -10.23 9.54 12.88
C ILE A 65 -10.83 10.45 13.95
N LYS A 66 -10.44 10.30 15.21
CA LYS A 66 -10.86 11.20 16.30
C LYS A 66 -10.40 12.64 16.09
N THR A 67 -9.24 12.84 15.48
CA THR A 67 -8.66 14.16 15.21
C THR A 67 -9.08 14.70 13.84
N TYR A 68 -9.25 13.81 12.88
CA TYR A 68 -9.61 14.08 11.48
C TYR A 68 -10.82 13.23 11.08
N PRO A 69 -12.05 13.63 11.45
CA PRO A 69 -13.25 12.81 11.20
C PRO A 69 -13.51 12.52 9.72
N GLU A 70 -12.98 13.34 8.81
CA GLU A 70 -13.10 13.12 7.37
C GLU A 70 -12.37 11.87 6.88
N LEU A 71 -11.42 11.33 7.67
CA LEU A 71 -10.69 10.11 7.33
C LEU A 71 -11.61 8.88 7.22
N ASP A 72 -12.76 8.87 7.89
CA ASP A 72 -13.75 7.79 7.82
C ASP A 72 -14.43 7.67 6.44
N LYS A 73 -14.31 8.72 5.61
CA LYS A 73 -14.97 8.83 4.30
C LYS A 73 -14.00 8.87 3.12
N ILE A 74 -12.69 8.84 3.40
CA ILE A 74 -11.69 8.97 2.35
C ILE A 74 -11.14 7.60 1.97
N GLU A 75 -11.10 7.33 0.66
CA GLU A 75 -10.40 6.17 0.14
C GLU A 75 -8.87 6.27 0.39
N LEU A 76 -8.23 5.16 0.76
CA LEU A 76 -6.81 5.13 1.13
C LEU A 76 -5.89 5.72 0.05
N ILE A 77 -6.20 5.48 -1.23
CA ILE A 77 -5.46 6.09 -2.37
C ILE A 77 -5.64 7.61 -2.42
N GLN A 78 -6.85 8.11 -2.13
CA GLN A 78 -7.11 9.55 -2.13
C GLN A 78 -6.44 10.23 -0.94
N LEU A 79 -6.35 9.54 0.21
CA LEU A 79 -5.57 10.01 1.36
C LEU A 79 -4.11 10.26 0.97
N GLN A 80 -3.47 9.33 0.24
CA GLN A 80 -2.07 9.52 -0.19
C GLN A 80 -1.89 10.80 -1.02
N LYS A 81 -2.81 11.07 -1.95
CA LYS A 81 -2.74 12.22 -2.88
C LYS A 81 -2.92 13.58 -2.22
N GLN A 82 -3.30 13.63 -0.96
CA GLN A 82 -3.49 14.87 -0.20
C GLN A 82 -2.89 14.77 1.21
N ILE A 83 -1.84 13.98 1.35
CA ILE A 83 -1.24 13.66 2.65
C ILE A 83 -0.66 14.90 3.35
N SER A 84 -0.27 15.93 2.59
CA SER A 84 0.21 17.21 3.10
C SER A 84 -0.79 17.96 3.98
N LYS A 85 -2.09 17.62 3.90
CA LYS A 85 -3.14 18.21 4.73
C LYS A 85 -3.18 17.68 6.16
N TYR A 86 -2.44 16.60 6.43
CA TYR A 86 -2.52 15.86 7.67
C TYR A 86 -1.20 15.89 8.44
N ASN A 87 -1.27 15.52 9.71
CA ASN A 87 -0.09 15.42 10.56
C ASN A 87 0.81 14.22 10.18
N THR A 88 2.00 14.18 10.78
CA THR A 88 2.98 13.09 10.57
C THR A 88 2.44 11.72 10.95
N ALA A 89 1.53 11.62 11.94
CA ALA A 89 0.94 10.34 12.33
C ALA A 89 0.06 9.78 11.21
N VAL A 90 -0.79 10.60 10.58
CA VAL A 90 -1.59 10.20 9.41
C VAL A 90 -0.69 9.84 8.23
N ARG A 91 0.35 10.65 7.95
CA ARG A 91 1.33 10.38 6.88
C ARG A 91 1.99 9.02 7.06
N ASN A 92 2.56 8.76 8.22
CA ASN A 92 3.29 7.52 8.47
C ASN A 92 2.35 6.30 8.51
N ASN A 93 1.21 6.38 9.16
CA ASN A 93 0.30 5.25 9.31
C ASN A 93 -0.56 5.03 8.06
N GLY A 94 -1.03 6.10 7.40
CA GLY A 94 -1.72 6.03 6.12
C GLY A 94 -0.82 5.52 5.00
N GLY A 95 0.42 6.02 4.95
CA GLY A 95 1.45 5.50 4.03
C GLY A 95 1.78 4.04 4.33
N GLY A 96 2.00 3.70 5.62
CA GLY A 96 2.27 2.33 6.03
C GLY A 96 1.15 1.35 5.65
N HIS A 97 -0.10 1.73 5.89
CA HIS A 97 -1.24 0.90 5.49
C HIS A 97 -1.30 0.72 3.97
N PHE A 98 -1.16 1.80 3.19
CA PHE A 98 -1.16 1.72 1.73
C PHE A 98 0.00 0.85 1.21
N ASN A 99 1.23 1.13 1.65
CA ASN A 99 2.43 0.46 1.16
C ASN A 99 2.39 -1.05 1.41
N HIS A 100 1.94 -1.48 2.60
CA HIS A 100 1.87 -2.90 2.94
C HIS A 100 0.74 -3.60 2.20
N THR A 101 -0.46 -3.01 2.07
CA THR A 101 -1.52 -3.56 1.22
C THR A 101 -1.03 -3.76 -0.21
N PHE A 102 -0.38 -2.75 -0.77
CA PHE A 102 0.22 -2.79 -2.10
C PHE A 102 1.29 -3.88 -2.23
N PHE A 103 2.12 -4.05 -1.20
CA PHE A 103 3.21 -5.02 -1.17
C PHE A 103 2.70 -6.46 -1.17
N TRP A 104 1.71 -6.78 -0.35
CA TRP A 104 1.13 -8.13 -0.33
C TRP A 104 0.58 -8.55 -1.68
N GLU A 105 -0.09 -7.67 -2.38
CA GLU A 105 -0.59 -7.92 -3.74
C GLU A 105 0.53 -8.00 -4.78
N SER A 106 1.67 -7.33 -4.54
CA SER A 106 2.84 -7.35 -5.43
C SER A 106 3.62 -8.67 -5.39
N LEU A 107 3.28 -9.55 -4.44
CA LEU A 107 3.95 -10.85 -4.24
C LEU A 107 3.00 -12.00 -4.56
N ALA A 108 3.59 -13.13 -4.98
CA ALA A 108 2.88 -14.39 -5.20
C ALA A 108 3.82 -15.58 -4.93
N PRO A 109 3.26 -16.75 -4.56
CA PRO A 109 4.04 -17.99 -4.58
C PRO A 109 4.73 -18.18 -5.93
N THR A 110 5.95 -18.69 -5.95
CA THR A 110 6.80 -18.81 -7.15
C THR A 110 6.07 -19.45 -8.35
N ALA A 111 5.21 -20.44 -8.10
CA ALA A 111 4.43 -21.08 -9.15
C ALA A 111 3.30 -20.20 -9.74
N LYS A 112 3.00 -19.03 -9.13
CA LYS A 112 1.90 -18.13 -9.53
C LYS A 112 2.36 -16.72 -9.91
N THR A 113 3.67 -16.47 -10.00
CA THR A 113 4.24 -15.16 -10.28
C THR A 113 3.89 -14.62 -11.66
N GLY A 114 3.70 -15.49 -12.65
CA GLY A 114 3.53 -15.09 -14.04
C GLY A 114 4.79 -14.49 -14.64
N GLN A 115 4.63 -13.70 -15.70
CA GLN A 115 5.69 -12.99 -16.41
C GLN A 115 5.22 -11.58 -16.81
N PRO A 116 6.13 -10.63 -17.05
CA PRO A 116 5.74 -9.37 -17.68
C PRO A 116 5.01 -9.61 -19.00
N SER A 117 3.86 -8.95 -19.19
CA SER A 117 3.12 -9.00 -20.47
C SER A 117 3.98 -8.44 -21.60
N ALA A 118 3.67 -8.81 -22.84
CA ALA A 118 4.38 -8.27 -24.01
C ALA A 118 4.35 -6.73 -24.05
N THR A 119 3.23 -6.12 -23.64
CA THR A 119 3.08 -4.65 -23.59
C THR A 119 3.96 -4.03 -22.51
N LEU A 120 3.95 -4.59 -21.31
CA LEU A 120 4.82 -4.11 -20.22
C LEU A 120 6.30 -4.34 -20.56
N LEU A 121 6.65 -5.52 -21.09
CA LEU A 121 8.03 -5.83 -21.46
C LEU A 121 8.55 -4.89 -22.55
N LYS A 122 7.71 -4.58 -23.57
CA LYS A 122 8.05 -3.58 -24.60
C LYS A 122 8.35 -2.22 -23.97
N LYS A 123 7.54 -1.78 -23.00
CA LYS A 123 7.75 -0.50 -22.32
C LYS A 123 8.98 -0.53 -21.43
N ILE A 124 9.24 -1.62 -20.71
CA ILE A 124 10.47 -1.80 -19.92
C ILE A 124 11.70 -1.72 -20.84
N ASN A 125 11.69 -2.39 -21.99
CA ASN A 125 12.81 -2.35 -22.93
C ASN A 125 13.00 -0.95 -23.52
N GLN A 126 11.92 -0.23 -23.78
CA GLN A 126 11.99 1.16 -24.28
C GLN A 126 12.62 2.11 -23.25
N ASP A 127 12.23 2.01 -21.97
CA ASP A 127 12.62 3.00 -20.96
C ASP A 127 13.93 2.61 -20.23
N PHE A 128 14.27 1.32 -20.17
CA PHE A 128 15.44 0.81 -19.43
C PHE A 128 16.43 0.02 -20.30
N GLY A 129 16.10 -0.30 -21.56
CA GLY A 129 16.93 -1.08 -22.47
C GLY A 129 16.64 -2.58 -22.44
N SER A 130 16.43 -3.18 -21.28
CA SER A 130 16.07 -4.60 -21.11
C SER A 130 15.41 -4.86 -19.76
N LEU A 131 14.80 -6.04 -19.58
CA LEU A 131 14.30 -6.49 -18.28
C LEU A 131 15.41 -6.60 -17.24
N ASP A 132 16.60 -7.07 -17.64
CA ASP A 132 17.75 -7.20 -16.74
C ASP A 132 18.30 -5.83 -16.32
N ALA A 133 18.41 -4.88 -17.25
CA ALA A 133 18.80 -3.51 -16.93
C ALA A 133 17.78 -2.82 -16.01
N PHE A 134 16.49 -3.07 -16.21
CA PHE A 134 15.44 -2.63 -15.28
C PHE A 134 15.65 -3.21 -13.88
N LYS A 135 15.82 -4.54 -13.77
CA LYS A 135 16.05 -5.21 -12.47
C LYS A 135 17.30 -4.67 -11.79
N GLN A 136 18.38 -4.46 -12.53
CA GLN A 136 19.61 -3.89 -11.98
C GLN A 136 19.36 -2.50 -11.38
N LYS A 137 18.73 -1.58 -12.12
CA LYS A 137 18.41 -0.23 -11.63
C LYS A 137 17.47 -0.25 -10.42
N PHE A 138 16.49 -1.17 -10.41
CA PHE A 138 15.61 -1.34 -9.27
C PHE A 138 16.37 -1.84 -8.03
N ASN A 139 17.29 -2.80 -8.20
CA ASN A 139 18.15 -3.29 -7.14
C ASN A 139 19.06 -2.18 -6.59
N GLU A 140 19.62 -1.34 -7.46
CA GLU A 140 20.43 -0.18 -7.06
C GLU A 140 19.62 0.81 -6.23
N ALA A 141 18.38 1.13 -6.63
CA ALA A 141 17.49 2.00 -5.86
C ALA A 141 17.11 1.40 -4.49
N ALA A 142 16.84 0.09 -4.44
CA ALA A 142 16.52 -0.64 -3.22
C ALA A 142 17.71 -0.73 -2.26
N SER A 143 18.89 -1.05 -2.76
CA SER A 143 20.12 -1.13 -1.95
C SER A 143 20.59 0.24 -1.50
N GLY A 144 20.47 1.25 -2.36
CA GLY A 144 20.91 2.62 -2.11
C GLY A 144 19.98 3.41 -1.18
N ARG A 145 18.77 2.92 -0.87
CA ARG A 145 17.89 3.58 0.10
C ARG A 145 18.51 3.50 1.49
N PHE A 146 19.08 4.62 1.94
CA PHE A 146 19.66 4.71 3.27
C PHE A 146 18.56 4.64 4.35
N GLY A 147 18.76 3.80 5.33
CA GLY A 147 17.78 3.56 6.41
C GLY A 147 16.54 2.81 5.93
N SER A 148 15.40 3.14 6.54
CA SER A 148 14.10 2.54 6.24
C SER A 148 13.44 3.23 5.05
N GLY A 149 12.76 2.45 4.22
CA GLY A 149 12.02 3.00 3.08
C GLY A 149 11.61 1.92 2.09
N TRP A 150 11.34 2.36 0.87
CA TRP A 150 10.78 1.55 -0.21
C TRP A 150 11.46 1.87 -1.54
N ALA A 151 11.56 0.86 -2.41
CA ALA A 151 11.90 1.04 -3.82
C ALA A 151 10.67 0.78 -4.69
N TRP A 152 10.51 1.56 -5.76
CA TRP A 152 9.31 1.56 -6.59
C TRP A 152 9.63 1.53 -8.08
N LEU A 153 8.85 0.73 -8.84
CA LEU A 153 8.60 0.96 -10.25
C LEU A 153 7.30 1.74 -10.37
N ILE A 154 7.30 2.84 -11.11
CA ILE A 154 6.13 3.71 -11.31
C ILE A 154 5.86 3.97 -12.79
N ALA A 155 4.60 4.24 -13.11
CA ALA A 155 4.23 4.92 -14.34
C ALA A 155 4.10 6.42 -14.04
N THR A 156 4.92 7.23 -14.71
CA THR A 156 4.90 8.69 -14.55
C THR A 156 3.76 9.34 -15.35
N PRO A 157 3.35 10.57 -15.01
CA PRO A 157 2.27 11.26 -15.72
C PRO A 157 2.50 11.45 -17.22
N ASP A 158 3.77 11.52 -17.67
CA ASP A 158 4.15 11.60 -19.09
C ASP A 158 4.22 10.24 -19.80
N GLY A 159 3.74 9.17 -19.12
CA GLY A 159 3.62 7.84 -19.69
C GLY A 159 4.91 7.03 -19.78
N LYS A 160 5.97 7.44 -19.08
CA LYS A 160 7.21 6.66 -18.95
C LYS A 160 7.17 5.75 -17.73
N LEU A 161 8.03 4.75 -17.74
CA LEU A 161 8.37 3.99 -16.53
C LEU A 161 9.59 4.64 -15.86
N ALA A 162 9.52 4.79 -14.55
CA ALA A 162 10.64 5.27 -13.74
C ALA A 162 10.85 4.41 -12.51
N ILE A 163 12.07 4.42 -11.99
CA ILE A 163 12.44 3.82 -10.71
C ILE A 163 12.72 4.96 -9.74
N THR A 164 12.17 4.85 -8.54
CA THR A 164 12.42 5.79 -7.45
C THR A 164 12.49 5.05 -6.11
N SER A 165 12.95 5.73 -5.08
CA SER A 165 12.87 5.24 -3.70
C SER A 165 12.34 6.33 -2.79
N THR A 166 11.62 5.93 -1.73
CA THR A 166 11.01 6.85 -0.77
C THR A 166 11.45 6.49 0.66
N PRO A 167 11.63 7.48 1.54
CA PRO A 167 11.98 7.23 2.94
C PRO A 167 10.75 6.78 3.74
N ASN A 168 11.00 6.07 4.84
CA ASN A 168 9.99 5.68 5.82
C ASN A 168 8.77 5.02 5.16
N GLN A 169 7.56 5.57 5.36
CA GLN A 169 6.33 5.06 4.76
C GLN A 169 5.79 5.98 3.65
N ASP A 170 6.62 6.88 3.13
CA ASP A 170 6.24 7.67 1.95
C ASP A 170 6.11 6.79 0.71
N ASN A 171 5.31 7.24 -0.25
CA ASN A 171 5.10 6.56 -1.52
C ASN A 171 4.88 7.55 -2.68
N PRO A 172 5.02 7.10 -3.96
CA PRO A 172 4.95 7.96 -5.13
C PRO A 172 3.58 8.59 -5.42
N LEU A 173 2.51 8.18 -4.73
CA LEU A 173 1.19 8.82 -4.85
C LEU A 173 1.09 10.09 -4.01
N MET A 174 1.93 10.25 -3.00
CA MET A 174 1.86 11.38 -2.08
C MET A 174 2.10 12.69 -2.81
N ASP A 175 1.30 13.71 -2.47
CA ASP A 175 1.47 15.07 -3.03
C ASP A 175 2.80 15.72 -2.64
N ILE A 176 3.47 15.19 -1.62
CA ILE A 176 4.80 15.59 -1.15
C ILE A 176 5.94 14.77 -1.75
N ALA A 177 5.64 13.74 -2.58
CA ALA A 177 6.68 12.89 -3.16
C ALA A 177 7.55 13.69 -4.15
N GLU A 178 8.86 13.49 -4.07
CA GLU A 178 9.83 14.08 -5.00
C GLU A 178 9.59 13.57 -6.43
N THR A 179 9.43 12.26 -6.59
CA THR A 179 9.09 11.64 -7.87
C THR A 179 7.69 11.04 -7.78
N LYS A 180 6.74 11.66 -8.48
CA LYS A 180 5.32 11.27 -8.48
C LYS A 180 5.00 10.33 -9.61
N GLY A 181 4.11 9.38 -9.35
CA GLY A 181 3.61 8.47 -10.36
C GLY A 181 2.69 7.41 -9.78
N THR A 182 2.10 6.60 -10.66
CA THR A 182 1.29 5.45 -10.27
C THR A 182 2.19 4.27 -9.94
N PRO A 183 2.23 3.75 -8.71
CA PRO A 183 3.03 2.59 -8.35
C PRO A 183 2.59 1.34 -9.12
N LEU A 184 3.55 0.60 -9.67
CA LEU A 184 3.33 -0.67 -10.37
C LEU A 184 3.92 -1.84 -9.58
N LEU A 185 5.11 -1.64 -8.99
CA LEU A 185 5.81 -2.60 -8.13
C LEU A 185 6.46 -1.83 -6.98
N GLY A 186 6.41 -2.40 -5.78
CA GLY A 186 7.06 -1.86 -4.58
C GLY A 186 7.82 -2.93 -3.84
N LEU A 187 8.95 -2.57 -3.26
CA LEU A 187 9.75 -3.42 -2.39
C LEU A 187 10.01 -2.70 -1.08
N ASP A 188 9.60 -3.33 0.02
CA ASP A 188 9.92 -2.90 1.37
C ASP A 188 11.39 -3.18 1.69
N VAL A 189 12.16 -2.14 2.01
CA VAL A 189 13.55 -2.26 2.45
C VAL A 189 13.76 -1.81 3.91
N TRP A 190 12.67 -1.69 4.68
CA TRP A 190 12.75 -1.68 6.13
C TRP A 190 13.37 -2.98 6.62
N GLU A 191 14.17 -2.94 7.66
CA GLU A 191 14.82 -4.14 8.20
C GLU A 191 13.84 -5.20 8.67
N HIS A 192 12.65 -4.80 9.17
CA HIS A 192 11.62 -5.74 9.57
C HIS A 192 11.12 -6.65 8.43
N ALA A 193 11.31 -6.26 7.17
CA ALA A 193 10.90 -7.04 6.01
C ALA A 193 11.83 -8.22 5.71
N TYR A 194 13.07 -8.23 6.24
CA TYR A 194 14.08 -9.21 5.84
C TYR A 194 15.04 -9.66 6.95
N TYR A 195 15.12 -8.97 8.09
CA TYR A 195 16.20 -9.17 9.05
C TYR A 195 16.23 -10.57 9.67
N LEU A 196 15.09 -11.18 9.95
CA LEU A 196 15.04 -12.51 10.55
C LEU A 196 15.74 -13.56 9.69
N LYS A 197 15.61 -13.47 8.36
CA LYS A 197 16.23 -14.40 7.43
C LYS A 197 17.59 -13.96 6.90
N TYR A 198 17.73 -12.69 6.60
CA TYR A 198 18.90 -12.17 5.87
C TYR A 198 19.84 -11.35 6.74
N GLN A 199 19.46 -10.96 7.96
CA GLN A 199 20.17 -10.04 8.84
C GLN A 199 20.57 -8.76 8.07
N ASN A 200 21.84 -8.39 8.06
CA ASN A 200 22.35 -7.22 7.34
C ASN A 200 22.49 -7.40 5.82
N ARG A 201 22.19 -8.61 5.28
CA ARG A 201 22.36 -8.92 3.85
C ARG A 201 21.15 -8.46 3.02
N ARG A 202 20.86 -7.16 3.01
CA ARG A 202 19.77 -6.59 2.21
C ARG A 202 19.86 -6.98 0.74
N ALA A 203 21.06 -7.05 0.17
CA ALA A 203 21.27 -7.44 -1.23
C ALA A 203 20.76 -8.86 -1.55
N ASP A 204 20.92 -9.82 -0.63
CA ASP A 204 20.40 -11.18 -0.80
C ASP A 204 18.88 -11.21 -0.78
N TYR A 205 18.24 -10.43 0.10
CA TYR A 205 16.80 -10.25 0.12
C TYR A 205 16.26 -9.65 -1.19
N ILE A 206 16.89 -8.58 -1.69
CA ILE A 206 16.52 -7.95 -2.96
C ILE A 206 16.64 -8.94 -4.12
N LYS A 207 17.69 -9.77 -4.13
CA LYS A 207 17.87 -10.83 -5.12
C LYS A 207 16.76 -11.88 -5.05
N ALA A 208 16.42 -12.34 -3.84
CA ALA A 208 15.38 -13.33 -3.61
C ALA A 208 13.96 -12.82 -3.96
N PHE A 209 13.70 -11.54 -3.77
CA PHE A 209 12.43 -10.89 -4.09
C PHE A 209 11.92 -11.17 -5.50
N TRP A 210 12.82 -11.20 -6.50
CA TRP A 210 12.42 -11.41 -7.90
C TRP A 210 11.77 -12.77 -8.15
N SER A 211 12.00 -13.77 -7.30
CA SER A 211 11.37 -15.08 -7.41
C SER A 211 9.91 -15.12 -6.96
N VAL A 212 9.45 -14.08 -6.28
CA VAL A 212 8.08 -13.97 -5.74
C VAL A 212 7.30 -12.75 -6.24
N VAL A 213 7.84 -11.99 -7.20
CA VAL A 213 7.14 -10.87 -7.81
C VAL A 213 5.89 -11.34 -8.55
N ASN A 214 4.72 -10.81 -8.20
CA ASN A 214 3.46 -11.06 -8.88
C ASN A 214 3.35 -10.24 -10.17
N TRP A 215 3.98 -10.73 -11.25
CA TRP A 215 3.92 -10.06 -12.55
C TRP A 215 2.51 -9.90 -13.10
N ASN A 216 1.58 -10.79 -12.75
CA ASN A 216 0.18 -10.65 -13.14
C ASN A 216 -0.42 -9.36 -12.56
N LYS A 217 -0.15 -9.06 -11.28
CA LYS A 217 -0.60 -7.82 -10.65
C LYS A 217 0.13 -6.58 -11.20
N VAL A 218 1.41 -6.68 -11.50
CA VAL A 218 2.17 -5.59 -12.15
C VAL A 218 1.61 -5.27 -13.53
N ASN A 219 1.28 -6.28 -14.33
CA ASN A 219 0.63 -6.14 -15.64
C ASN A 219 -0.74 -5.45 -15.54
N GLU A 220 -1.56 -5.86 -14.56
CA GLU A 220 -2.87 -5.25 -14.29
C GLU A 220 -2.71 -3.76 -13.98
N ARG A 221 -1.85 -3.41 -13.03
CA ARG A 221 -1.58 -2.03 -12.62
C ARG A 221 -1.04 -1.18 -13.78
N TYR A 222 -0.13 -1.73 -14.57
CA TYR A 222 0.37 -1.05 -15.76
C TYR A 222 -0.75 -0.77 -16.76
N THR A 223 -1.58 -1.76 -17.05
CA THR A 223 -2.73 -1.61 -17.96
C THR A 223 -3.70 -0.52 -17.48
N GLN A 224 -3.96 -0.45 -16.18
CA GLN A 224 -4.82 0.58 -15.59
C GLN A 224 -4.17 1.98 -15.63
N ALA A 225 -2.84 2.06 -15.45
CA ALA A 225 -2.11 3.32 -15.46
C ALA A 225 -2.06 3.98 -16.84
N VAL A 226 -1.98 3.19 -17.92
CA VAL A 226 -1.88 3.70 -19.30
C VAL A 226 -3.22 3.91 -19.99
N LYS A 227 -4.34 3.49 -19.38
CA LYS A 227 -5.70 3.75 -19.90
C LYS A 227 -6.25 5.13 -19.51
N LYS A 228 -5.54 5.86 -18.68
CA LYS A 228 -5.87 7.23 -18.25
C LYS A 228 -5.29 8.25 -19.21
#